data_a59b448b0b3f7ae131fb13c66987657c
#
_entry.id   a59b448b0b3f7ae131fb13c66987657c
#
_cell.length_a   1.000
_cell.length_b   1.000
_cell.length_c   1.000
_cell.angle_alpha   90.00
_cell.angle_beta   90.00
_cell.angle_gamma   90.00
#
_symmetry.space_group_name_H-M   'P 1'
#
loop_
_entity.id
_entity.type
_entity.pdbx_description
1 polymer ?
#
loop_
_entity_poly.entity_id
_entity_poly.type
_entity_poly.pdbx_seq_one_letter_code
_entity_poly.pdbx_strand_id
1 'polypeptide(L)'
;DHWWQTETSWAISSNCTGIEMMKTKYGSACKAVPGYDVKIIKSDQTLAKPNEMGDIVVKLPLPPGTFPTLWNADQRYKENYMSNYDGYYQTYDAGHIDEDGYIWIMSRTDDIINVAGHRLSTGAIEEVLSEHQSVAECAVLGIADKLKGQLPIGLVVLKAGVDKSHEDISKECIQMVREKIGPVAAFKIAIVIKRLPKTRSGKILRGTIRKIADKEEYKMPPTIDDPAILDEIKADLKSNNIL
;
A
#
# COMPACT_ATOMS: atom_id res chain seq x y z
N ASP A 1 12.21 -13.56 7.20
CA ASP A 1 10.92 -13.01 6.75
C ASP A 1 10.21 -14.01 5.86
N HIS A 2 8.90 -13.82 5.70
CA HIS A 2 8.07 -14.55 4.75
C HIS A 2 6.92 -13.67 4.28
N TRP A 3 6.37 -13.97 3.11
CA TRP A 3 5.22 -13.28 2.53
C TRP A 3 4.10 -14.26 2.26
N TRP A 4 2.90 -13.93 2.71
CA TRP A 4 1.70 -14.72 2.55
C TRP A 4 0.46 -13.82 2.53
N GLN A 5 -0.67 -14.39 2.15
CA GLN A 5 -1.97 -13.75 2.16
C GLN A 5 -3.01 -14.68 2.81
N THR A 6 -4.11 -14.14 3.29
CA THR A 6 -5.24 -14.94 3.79
C THR A 6 -5.70 -15.94 2.73
N GLU A 7 -5.72 -15.52 1.48
CA GLU A 7 -6.11 -16.28 0.30
C GLU A 7 -5.19 -17.48 0.03
N THR A 8 -3.95 -17.40 0.40
CA THR A 8 -2.98 -18.47 0.17
C THR A 8 -2.82 -19.43 1.34
N SER A 9 -3.36 -19.09 2.51
CA SER A 9 -3.33 -19.87 3.76
C SER A 9 -1.92 -20.18 4.29
N TRP A 10 -0.89 -20.03 3.48
CA TRP A 10 0.52 -20.28 3.78
C TRP A 10 1.42 -19.32 3.01
N ALA A 11 2.71 -19.35 3.33
CA ALA A 11 3.70 -18.49 2.68
C ALA A 11 3.78 -18.74 1.17
N ILE A 12 3.75 -17.67 0.39
CA ILE A 12 4.07 -17.67 -1.04
C ILE A 12 5.59 -17.66 -1.22
N SER A 13 6.28 -16.91 -0.35
CA SER A 13 7.74 -16.88 -0.30
C SER A 13 8.26 -16.97 1.13
N SER A 14 9.38 -17.64 1.31
CA SER A 14 9.99 -17.88 2.61
C SER A 14 11.40 -18.44 2.45
N ASN A 15 12.19 -18.42 3.51
CA ASN A 15 13.41 -19.24 3.59
C ASN A 15 13.02 -20.68 3.94
N CYS A 16 13.05 -21.56 2.94
CA CYS A 16 12.68 -22.96 3.09
C CYS A 16 13.81 -23.77 3.72
N THR A 17 14.10 -23.51 4.99
CA THR A 17 15.26 -24.05 5.74
C THR A 17 15.34 -25.57 5.77
N GLY A 18 14.22 -26.28 5.55
CA GLY A 18 14.19 -27.74 5.40
C GLY A 18 14.70 -28.25 4.05
N ILE A 19 14.88 -27.37 3.07
CA ILE A 19 15.43 -27.69 1.74
C ILE A 19 16.85 -27.13 1.64
N GLU A 20 16.99 -25.82 1.85
CA GLU A 20 18.25 -25.10 1.79
C GLU A 20 18.18 -23.86 2.67
N MET A 21 19.25 -23.59 3.42
CA MET A 21 19.40 -22.36 4.18
C MET A 21 19.86 -21.25 3.23
N MET A 22 18.95 -20.40 2.80
CA MET A 22 19.28 -19.27 1.94
C MET A 22 19.97 -18.14 2.71
N LYS A 23 20.85 -17.41 2.05
CA LYS A 23 21.47 -16.20 2.61
C LYS A 23 20.38 -15.17 2.92
N THR A 24 20.37 -14.63 4.14
CA THR A 24 19.43 -13.58 4.53
C THR A 24 19.74 -12.27 3.79
N LYS A 25 18.72 -11.71 3.13
CA LYS A 25 18.72 -10.32 2.63
C LYS A 25 17.67 -9.56 3.43
N TYR A 26 18.10 -8.55 4.17
CA TYR A 26 17.20 -7.78 5.05
C TYR A 26 16.13 -7.07 4.25
N GLY A 27 14.87 -7.24 4.63
CA GLY A 27 13.71 -6.69 3.93
C GLY A 27 13.14 -7.55 2.81
N SER A 28 13.85 -8.60 2.38
CA SER A 28 13.32 -9.56 1.40
C SER A 28 12.54 -10.69 2.09
N ALA A 29 11.47 -11.12 1.46
CA ALA A 29 10.70 -12.30 1.83
C ALA A 29 11.32 -13.62 1.30
N CYS A 30 12.60 -13.63 0.96
CA CYS A 30 13.32 -14.74 0.34
C CYS A 30 12.77 -15.13 -1.05
N LYS A 31 12.70 -16.42 -1.37
CA LYS A 31 12.27 -16.93 -2.67
C LYS A 31 10.90 -17.61 -2.58
N ALA A 32 10.27 -17.78 -3.73
CA ALA A 32 9.02 -18.54 -3.80
C ALA A 32 9.17 -19.92 -3.19
N VAL A 33 8.20 -20.33 -2.37
CA VAL A 33 8.17 -21.69 -1.83
C VAL A 33 7.75 -22.68 -2.92
N PRO A 34 8.09 -23.97 -2.80
CA PRO A 34 7.69 -24.98 -3.78
C PRO A 34 6.19 -24.95 -4.08
N GLY A 35 5.84 -24.93 -5.36
CA GLY A 35 4.47 -24.86 -5.85
C GLY A 35 4.02 -23.46 -6.30
N TYR A 36 4.71 -22.38 -5.91
CA TYR A 36 4.42 -21.03 -6.38
C TYR A 36 5.40 -20.58 -7.46
N ASP A 37 4.89 -20.14 -8.61
CA ASP A 37 5.67 -19.50 -9.67
C ASP A 37 5.37 -18.00 -9.68
N VAL A 38 6.14 -17.24 -8.88
CA VAL A 38 5.97 -15.79 -8.70
C VAL A 38 6.61 -15.03 -9.86
N LYS A 39 5.88 -14.09 -10.43
CA LYS A 39 6.33 -13.19 -11.49
C LYS A 39 6.03 -11.74 -11.13
N ILE A 40 6.74 -10.85 -11.81
CA ILE A 40 6.47 -9.41 -11.76
C ILE A 40 5.99 -8.97 -13.14
N ILE A 41 4.84 -8.30 -13.19
CA ILE A 41 4.26 -7.77 -14.43
C ILE A 41 4.26 -6.24 -14.36
N LYS A 42 4.79 -5.61 -15.41
CA LYS A 42 4.82 -4.16 -15.56
C LYS A 42 3.47 -3.61 -16.04
N SER A 43 3.31 -2.30 -15.98
CA SER A 43 2.11 -1.60 -16.46
C SER A 43 1.80 -1.81 -17.95
N ASP A 44 2.81 -2.14 -18.76
CA ASP A 44 2.67 -2.50 -20.17
C ASP A 44 2.31 -3.98 -20.42
N GLN A 45 1.93 -4.70 -19.37
CA GLN A 45 1.57 -6.13 -19.39
C GLN A 45 2.75 -7.08 -19.72
N THR A 46 3.99 -6.59 -19.74
CA THR A 46 5.18 -7.42 -19.96
C THR A 46 5.80 -7.88 -18.65
N LEU A 47 6.52 -9.01 -18.69
CA LEU A 47 7.30 -9.47 -17.55
C LEU A 47 8.45 -8.51 -17.25
N ALA A 48 8.63 -8.18 -15.99
CA ALA A 48 9.73 -7.36 -15.52
C ALA A 48 11.07 -8.12 -15.56
N LYS A 49 12.14 -7.39 -15.82
CA LYS A 49 13.51 -7.89 -15.62
C LYS A 49 13.88 -7.86 -14.12
N PRO A 50 14.97 -8.52 -13.71
CA PRO A 50 15.47 -8.39 -12.35
C PRO A 50 15.60 -6.92 -11.90
N ASN A 51 15.16 -6.65 -10.67
CA ASN A 51 15.13 -5.31 -10.05
C ASN A 51 14.13 -4.30 -10.66
N GLU A 52 13.38 -4.66 -11.70
CA GLU A 52 12.31 -3.81 -12.20
C GLU A 52 11.04 -3.98 -11.35
N MET A 53 10.44 -2.87 -10.98
CA MET A 53 9.19 -2.83 -10.20
C MET A 53 7.97 -3.15 -11.06
N GLY A 54 7.04 -3.90 -10.47
CA GLY A 54 5.75 -4.20 -11.08
C GLY A 54 4.77 -4.80 -10.09
N ASP A 55 3.64 -5.27 -10.62
CA ASP A 55 2.65 -5.99 -9.84
C ASP A 55 3.09 -7.44 -9.65
N ILE A 56 3.02 -7.92 -8.41
CA ILE A 56 3.41 -9.29 -8.09
C ILE A 56 2.22 -10.20 -8.39
N VAL A 57 2.47 -11.20 -9.20
CA VAL A 57 1.46 -12.19 -9.61
C VAL A 57 1.99 -13.61 -9.42
N VAL A 58 1.07 -14.57 -9.33
CA VAL A 58 1.43 -15.99 -9.28
C VAL A 58 0.88 -16.68 -10.51
N LYS A 59 1.76 -17.37 -11.27
CA LYS A 59 1.35 -18.13 -12.45
C LYS A 59 0.44 -19.28 -12.06
N LEU A 60 -0.63 -19.47 -12.82
CA LEU A 60 -1.57 -20.59 -12.62
C LEU A 60 -1.02 -21.92 -13.17
N PRO A 61 -1.39 -23.07 -12.60
CA PRO A 61 -2.33 -23.25 -11.48
C PRO A 61 -1.71 -22.90 -10.13
N LEU A 62 -2.53 -22.43 -9.18
CA LEU A 62 -2.09 -22.26 -7.79
C LEU A 62 -1.85 -23.62 -7.13
N PRO A 63 -0.94 -23.72 -6.14
CA PRO A 63 -0.69 -24.97 -5.43
C PRO A 63 -1.91 -25.37 -4.58
N PRO A 64 -2.05 -26.68 -4.28
CA PRO A 64 -3.07 -27.17 -3.35
C PRO A 64 -2.97 -26.47 -1.99
N GLY A 65 -4.12 -26.17 -1.38
CA GLY A 65 -4.20 -25.44 -0.11
C GLY A 65 -4.43 -23.94 -0.25
N THR A 66 -4.24 -23.38 -1.45
CA THR A 66 -4.70 -22.03 -1.79
C THR A 66 -6.23 -22.05 -1.90
N PHE A 67 -6.90 -20.94 -1.55
CA PHE A 67 -8.36 -20.89 -1.60
C PHE A 67 -8.92 -21.25 -2.98
N PRO A 68 -9.91 -22.16 -3.07
CA PRO A 68 -10.46 -22.59 -4.36
C PRO A 68 -11.43 -21.58 -4.96
N THR A 69 -12.09 -20.79 -4.12
CA THR A 69 -13.09 -19.77 -4.49
C THR A 69 -13.48 -18.91 -3.28
N LEU A 70 -14.36 -17.94 -3.48
CA LEU A 70 -15.06 -17.20 -2.44
C LEU A 70 -16.41 -17.87 -2.14
N TRP A 71 -16.81 -17.94 -0.87
CA TRP A 71 -18.08 -18.53 -0.45
C TRP A 71 -19.29 -17.90 -1.16
N ASN A 72 -20.03 -18.70 -1.91
CA ASN A 72 -21.18 -18.28 -2.73
C ASN A 72 -20.89 -17.09 -3.67
N ALA A 73 -19.65 -16.93 -4.15
CA ALA A 73 -19.25 -15.78 -4.96
C ALA A 73 -18.15 -16.12 -5.98
N ASP A 74 -18.30 -17.25 -6.69
CA ASP A 74 -17.32 -17.73 -7.69
C ASP A 74 -17.03 -16.69 -8.79
N GLN A 75 -18.03 -15.98 -9.25
CA GLN A 75 -17.86 -14.96 -10.25
C GLN A 75 -16.98 -13.82 -9.73
N ARG A 76 -17.23 -13.36 -8.50
CA ARG A 76 -16.42 -12.34 -7.84
C ARG A 76 -14.96 -12.81 -7.62
N TYR A 77 -14.76 -14.10 -7.33
CA TYR A 77 -13.42 -14.68 -7.24
C TYR A 77 -12.66 -14.52 -8.56
N LYS A 78 -13.27 -14.92 -9.68
CA LYS A 78 -12.66 -14.80 -11.01
C LYS A 78 -12.39 -13.35 -11.38
N GLU A 79 -13.36 -12.47 -11.18
CA GLU A 79 -13.24 -11.05 -11.48
C GLU A 79 -12.14 -10.36 -10.67
N ASN A 80 -12.06 -10.64 -9.38
CA ASN A 80 -11.09 -9.96 -8.52
C ASN A 80 -9.67 -10.50 -8.64
N TYR A 81 -9.49 -11.80 -8.84
CA TYR A 81 -8.17 -12.41 -8.70
C TYR A 81 -7.58 -12.96 -9.99
N MET A 82 -8.37 -13.17 -11.05
CA MET A 82 -7.96 -13.88 -12.26
C MET A 82 -8.16 -13.10 -13.56
N SER A 83 -8.80 -11.93 -13.52
CA SER A 83 -9.20 -11.22 -14.74
C SER A 83 -8.19 -10.21 -15.28
N ASN A 84 -7.32 -9.66 -14.42
CA ASN A 84 -6.43 -8.58 -14.82
C ASN A 84 -5.19 -9.05 -15.58
N TYR A 85 -4.75 -10.29 -15.32
CA TYR A 85 -3.57 -10.88 -15.93
C TYR A 85 -3.90 -12.31 -16.38
N ASP A 86 -4.00 -12.52 -17.68
CA ASP A 86 -4.34 -13.84 -18.22
C ASP A 86 -3.33 -14.90 -17.82
N GLY A 87 -3.81 -16.01 -17.23
CA GLY A 87 -2.98 -17.09 -16.71
C GLY A 87 -2.28 -16.83 -15.38
N TYR A 88 -2.64 -15.73 -14.66
CA TYR A 88 -2.04 -15.40 -13.37
C TYR A 88 -3.10 -15.08 -12.31
N TYR A 89 -2.75 -15.40 -11.07
CA TYR A 89 -3.42 -14.93 -9.87
C TYR A 89 -2.85 -13.57 -9.46
N GLN A 90 -3.72 -12.59 -9.26
CA GLN A 90 -3.36 -11.25 -8.81
C GLN A 90 -3.27 -11.19 -7.29
N THR A 91 -2.11 -10.81 -6.76
CA THR A 91 -1.87 -10.72 -5.32
C THR A 91 -2.27 -9.37 -4.71
N TYR A 92 -2.42 -8.35 -5.54
CA TYR A 92 -2.56 -6.94 -5.12
C TYR A 92 -1.34 -6.40 -4.34
N ASP A 93 -0.20 -7.05 -4.45
CA ASP A 93 1.06 -6.56 -3.95
C ASP A 93 1.94 -6.12 -5.11
N ALA A 94 2.81 -5.15 -4.88
CA ALA A 94 3.79 -4.67 -5.83
C ALA A 94 5.21 -4.81 -5.25
N GLY A 95 6.16 -5.07 -6.14
CA GLY A 95 7.53 -5.28 -5.73
C GLY A 95 8.42 -5.64 -6.91
N HIS A 96 9.53 -6.27 -6.63
CA HIS A 96 10.47 -6.76 -7.64
C HIS A 96 11.08 -8.09 -7.21
N ILE A 97 11.71 -8.76 -8.16
CA ILE A 97 12.58 -9.93 -7.93
C ILE A 97 13.99 -9.50 -8.30
N ASP A 98 14.95 -9.73 -7.42
CA ASP A 98 16.34 -9.39 -7.71
C ASP A 98 17.04 -10.45 -8.58
N GLU A 99 18.31 -10.20 -8.94
CA GLU A 99 19.11 -11.08 -9.79
C GLU A 99 19.34 -12.48 -9.20
N ASP A 100 19.29 -12.60 -7.87
CA ASP A 100 19.42 -13.87 -7.16
C ASP A 100 18.07 -14.59 -6.97
N GLY A 101 16.97 -13.99 -7.46
CA GLY A 101 15.61 -14.52 -7.37
C GLY A 101 14.90 -14.25 -6.02
N TYR A 102 15.42 -13.33 -5.21
CA TYR A 102 14.76 -12.89 -3.97
C TYR A 102 13.64 -11.93 -4.26
N ILE A 103 12.52 -12.11 -3.56
CA ILE A 103 11.29 -11.33 -3.72
C ILE A 103 11.26 -10.20 -2.69
N TRP A 104 11.00 -8.99 -3.16
CA TRP A 104 10.91 -7.78 -2.37
C TRP A 104 9.51 -7.20 -2.50
N ILE A 105 8.76 -7.25 -1.40
CA ILE A 105 7.41 -6.68 -1.34
C ILE A 105 7.53 -5.22 -0.92
N MET A 106 7.11 -4.30 -1.79
CA MET A 106 7.29 -2.87 -1.56
C MET A 106 6.02 -2.18 -1.07
N SER A 107 4.85 -2.60 -1.56
CA SER A 107 3.56 -2.02 -1.18
C SER A 107 2.40 -2.85 -1.72
N ARG A 108 1.19 -2.50 -1.32
CA ARG A 108 -0.03 -2.91 -2.02
C ARG A 108 -0.16 -2.13 -3.33
N THR A 109 -0.75 -2.74 -4.36
CA THR A 109 -0.98 -2.04 -5.64
C THR A 109 -2.02 -0.92 -5.50
N ASP A 110 -2.96 -1.07 -4.58
CA ASP A 110 -3.96 -0.06 -4.24
C ASP A 110 -3.40 1.09 -3.37
N ASP A 111 -2.23 0.89 -2.77
CA ASP A 111 -1.47 1.89 -1.99
C ASP A 111 -0.35 2.56 -2.82
N ILE A 112 -0.20 2.23 -4.11
CA ILE A 112 0.71 2.94 -5.01
C ILE A 112 0.05 4.21 -5.53
N ILE A 113 0.78 5.32 -5.46
CA ILE A 113 0.35 6.61 -5.99
C ILE A 113 1.05 6.85 -7.32
N ASN A 114 0.27 7.10 -8.38
CA ASN A 114 0.80 7.40 -9.71
C ASN A 114 0.85 8.92 -9.93
N VAL A 115 2.03 9.50 -9.78
CA VAL A 115 2.25 10.95 -9.95
C VAL A 115 2.97 11.19 -11.27
N ALA A 116 2.27 11.69 -12.28
CA ALA A 116 2.86 12.01 -13.60
C ALA A 116 3.69 10.84 -14.18
N GLY A 117 3.20 9.61 -14.02
CA GLY A 117 3.87 8.39 -14.50
C GLY A 117 4.87 7.77 -13.52
N HIS A 118 5.18 8.42 -12.41
CA HIS A 118 6.02 7.84 -11.36
C HIS A 118 5.17 7.07 -10.36
N ARG A 119 5.56 5.82 -10.08
CA ARG A 119 4.93 4.96 -9.07
C ARG A 119 5.60 5.19 -7.71
N LEU A 120 4.88 5.76 -6.77
CA LEU A 120 5.36 6.07 -5.43
C LEU A 120 4.69 5.14 -4.41
N SER A 121 5.49 4.55 -3.53
CA SER A 121 4.97 3.79 -2.40
C SER A 121 4.47 4.73 -1.30
N THR A 122 3.23 4.53 -0.86
CA THR A 122 2.72 5.22 0.34
C THR A 122 3.58 4.91 1.56
N GLY A 123 4.00 3.65 1.70
CA GLY A 123 4.84 3.20 2.80
C GLY A 123 6.19 3.92 2.88
N ALA A 124 6.85 4.18 1.74
CA ALA A 124 8.11 4.93 1.72
C ALA A 124 7.93 6.39 2.20
N ILE A 125 6.82 7.02 1.85
CA ILE A 125 6.51 8.37 2.35
C ILE A 125 6.12 8.32 3.84
N GLU A 126 5.33 7.33 4.26
CA GLU A 126 4.95 7.13 5.67
C GLU A 126 6.17 6.86 6.56
N GLU A 127 7.15 6.11 6.08
CA GLU A 127 8.42 5.88 6.78
C GLU A 127 9.12 7.22 7.08
N VAL A 128 9.27 8.07 6.07
CA VAL A 128 9.86 9.41 6.24
C VAL A 128 9.06 10.26 7.23
N LEU A 129 7.72 10.27 7.13
CA LEU A 129 6.87 11.02 8.05
C LEU A 129 6.97 10.50 9.49
N SER A 130 7.12 9.20 9.68
CA SER A 130 7.23 8.57 11.01
C SER A 130 8.51 8.93 11.75
N GLU A 131 9.55 9.36 11.05
CA GLU A 131 10.80 9.84 11.67
C GLU A 131 10.65 11.23 12.30
N HIS A 132 9.61 11.97 11.98
CA HIS A 132 9.36 13.29 12.57
C HIS A 132 9.06 13.16 14.06
N GLN A 133 9.78 13.91 14.90
CA GLN A 133 9.73 13.77 16.36
C GLN A 133 8.32 13.96 16.96
N SER A 134 7.50 14.80 16.34
CA SER A 134 6.14 15.11 16.79
C SER A 134 5.09 14.14 16.26
N VAL A 135 5.40 13.25 15.31
CA VAL A 135 4.45 12.34 14.68
C VAL A 135 4.31 11.06 15.49
N ALA A 136 3.09 10.70 15.85
CA ALA A 136 2.75 9.43 16.50
C ALA A 136 2.33 8.39 15.46
N GLU A 137 1.48 8.79 14.51
CA GLU A 137 0.99 7.94 13.43
C GLU A 137 0.81 8.77 12.17
N CYS A 138 0.90 8.15 11.01
CA CYS A 138 0.59 8.80 9.75
C CYS A 138 -0.05 7.83 8.76
N ALA A 139 -0.71 8.38 7.77
CA ALA A 139 -1.19 7.66 6.60
C ALA A 139 -1.00 8.53 5.36
N VAL A 140 -0.52 7.92 4.29
CA VAL A 140 -0.38 8.58 2.99
C VAL A 140 -1.33 7.93 1.99
N LEU A 141 -1.96 8.73 1.17
CA LEU A 141 -2.86 8.28 0.11
C LEU A 141 -2.76 9.19 -1.11
N GLY A 142 -3.03 8.62 -2.28
CA GLY A 142 -3.14 9.38 -3.52
C GLY A 142 -4.56 9.88 -3.72
N ILE A 143 -4.73 11.18 -3.93
CA ILE A 143 -5.99 11.80 -4.34
C ILE A 143 -5.95 12.14 -5.83
N ALA A 144 -7.10 12.17 -6.48
CA ALA A 144 -7.19 12.47 -7.90
C ALA A 144 -6.69 13.88 -8.24
N ASP A 145 -5.86 13.99 -9.27
CA ASP A 145 -5.36 15.27 -9.80
C ASP A 145 -5.49 15.28 -11.34
N LYS A 146 -6.04 16.37 -11.89
CA LYS A 146 -6.33 16.50 -13.33
C LYS A 146 -5.07 16.50 -14.22
N LEU A 147 -3.94 16.94 -13.71
CA LEU A 147 -2.70 17.09 -14.49
C LEU A 147 -1.74 15.92 -14.27
N LYS A 148 -1.67 15.43 -13.04
CA LYS A 148 -0.67 14.43 -12.63
C LYS A 148 -1.26 13.04 -12.43
N GLY A 149 -2.57 12.87 -12.63
CA GLY A 149 -3.29 11.64 -12.33
C GLY A 149 -3.60 11.55 -10.83
N GLN A 150 -2.58 11.52 -9.98
CA GLN A 150 -2.74 11.55 -8.53
C GLN A 150 -1.71 12.51 -7.87
N LEU A 151 -2.08 12.98 -6.67
CA LEU A 151 -1.16 13.68 -5.76
C LEU A 151 -1.17 12.98 -4.40
N PRO A 152 -0.01 12.79 -3.78
CA PRO A 152 0.07 12.26 -2.42
C PRO A 152 -0.34 13.33 -1.42
N ILE A 153 -1.18 12.93 -0.46
CA ILE A 153 -1.45 13.69 0.75
C ILE A 153 -1.08 12.87 1.97
N GLY A 154 -0.58 13.52 3.01
CA GLY A 154 -0.28 12.92 4.30
C GLY A 154 -1.30 13.33 5.35
N LEU A 155 -1.83 12.36 6.09
CA LEU A 155 -2.60 12.59 7.32
C LEU A 155 -1.69 12.23 8.50
N VAL A 156 -1.54 13.15 9.44
CA VAL A 156 -0.55 13.04 10.52
C VAL A 156 -1.25 13.19 11.86
N VAL A 157 -1.04 12.23 12.76
CA VAL A 157 -1.50 12.29 14.15
C VAL A 157 -0.30 12.63 15.04
N LEU A 158 -0.45 13.61 15.91
CA LEU A 158 0.63 14.06 16.77
C LEU A 158 0.74 13.26 18.06
N LYS A 159 1.95 13.19 18.59
CA LYS A 159 2.20 12.70 19.95
C LYS A 159 1.54 13.61 20.97
N ALA A 160 1.21 13.07 22.14
CA ALA A 160 0.69 13.87 23.24
C ALA A 160 1.73 14.89 23.71
N GLY A 161 1.26 16.11 24.05
CA GLY A 161 2.11 17.18 24.59
C GLY A 161 2.94 17.95 23.56
N VAL A 162 2.68 17.77 22.26
CA VAL A 162 3.31 18.60 21.21
C VAL A 162 2.68 19.98 21.25
N ASP A 163 3.51 21.02 21.47
CA ASP A 163 3.11 22.44 21.57
C ASP A 163 3.50 23.24 20.31
N LYS A 164 3.74 22.58 19.21
CA LYS A 164 4.08 23.20 17.93
C LYS A 164 2.84 23.39 17.07
N SER A 165 2.83 24.49 16.28
CA SER A 165 1.67 24.75 15.41
C SER A 165 1.50 23.63 14.36
N HIS A 166 0.26 23.29 14.04
CA HIS A 166 -0.05 22.31 13.00
C HIS A 166 0.54 22.72 11.65
N GLU A 167 0.58 24.03 11.35
CA GLU A 167 1.14 24.57 10.12
C GLU A 167 2.65 24.33 10.02
N ASP A 168 3.41 24.53 11.10
CA ASP A 168 4.84 24.29 11.12
C ASP A 168 5.16 22.80 10.97
N ILE A 169 4.42 21.93 11.67
CA ILE A 169 4.58 20.47 11.53
C ILE A 169 4.29 20.02 10.09
N SER A 170 3.22 20.56 9.47
CA SER A 170 2.89 20.26 8.07
C SER A 170 4.02 20.68 7.12
N LYS A 171 4.60 21.88 7.30
CA LYS A 171 5.75 22.34 6.51
C LYS A 171 6.98 21.45 6.69
N GLU A 172 7.28 21.06 7.91
CA GLU A 172 8.41 20.16 8.21
C GLU A 172 8.22 18.78 7.57
N CYS A 173 7.04 18.20 7.70
CA CYS A 173 6.70 16.94 7.05
C CYS A 173 6.88 17.00 5.52
N ILE A 174 6.40 18.07 4.89
CA ILE A 174 6.55 18.30 3.45
C ILE A 174 8.03 18.41 3.08
N GLN A 175 8.80 19.18 3.85
CA GLN A 175 10.23 19.35 3.60
C GLN A 175 11.01 18.06 3.75
N MET A 176 10.72 17.26 4.79
CA MET A 176 11.37 15.96 5.01
C MET A 176 11.15 15.01 3.82
N VAL A 177 9.91 14.91 3.32
CA VAL A 177 9.61 14.08 2.15
C VAL A 177 10.33 14.59 0.91
N ARG A 178 10.39 15.92 0.71
CA ARG A 178 11.11 16.53 -0.40
C ARG A 178 12.62 16.25 -0.36
N GLU A 179 13.22 16.23 0.82
CA GLU A 179 14.66 15.99 1.00
C GLU A 179 15.01 14.50 0.84
N LYS A 180 14.20 13.60 1.42
CA LYS A 180 14.52 12.17 1.47
C LYS A 180 14.05 11.37 0.26
N ILE A 181 12.90 11.72 -0.31
CA ILE A 181 12.35 11.03 -1.49
C ILE A 181 12.59 11.85 -2.76
N GLY A 182 12.60 13.16 -2.63
CA GLY A 182 12.82 14.07 -3.74
C GLY A 182 11.56 14.77 -4.25
N PRO A 183 11.74 15.80 -5.11
CA PRO A 183 10.63 16.59 -5.68
C PRO A 183 9.68 15.77 -6.55
N VAL A 184 10.12 14.61 -7.04
CA VAL A 184 9.33 13.67 -7.86
C VAL A 184 8.07 13.19 -7.12
N ALA A 185 8.14 13.09 -5.79
CA ALA A 185 7.00 12.71 -4.96
C ALA A 185 5.83 13.70 -5.08
N ALA A 186 6.09 14.95 -5.43
CA ALA A 186 5.10 16.05 -5.47
C ALA A 186 4.26 16.16 -4.20
N PHE A 187 4.82 15.73 -3.06
CA PHE A 187 4.19 15.77 -1.75
C PHE A 187 4.11 17.21 -1.25
N LYS A 188 2.92 17.79 -1.26
CA LYS A 188 2.70 19.22 -0.95
C LYS A 188 1.66 19.44 0.14
N ILE A 189 1.01 18.39 0.60
CA ILE A 189 -0.10 18.46 1.52
C ILE A 189 0.15 17.47 2.66
N ALA A 190 0.30 18.00 3.86
CA ALA A 190 0.30 17.24 5.11
C ALA A 190 -0.72 17.89 6.06
N ILE A 191 -1.66 17.09 6.54
CA ILE A 191 -2.77 17.55 7.37
C ILE A 191 -2.65 16.91 8.74
N VAL A 192 -2.59 17.75 9.78
CA VAL A 192 -2.64 17.25 11.15
C VAL A 192 -4.10 16.95 11.50
N ILE A 193 -4.35 15.73 11.92
CA ILE A 193 -5.67 15.22 12.30
C ILE A 193 -5.63 14.63 13.71
N LYS A 194 -6.78 14.48 14.34
CA LYS A 194 -6.89 13.90 15.69
C LYS A 194 -6.54 12.42 15.73
N ARG A 195 -7.04 11.65 14.77
CA ARG A 195 -6.93 10.18 14.71
C ARG A 195 -7.17 9.67 13.30
N LEU A 196 -6.60 8.51 13.00
CA LEU A 196 -6.80 7.83 11.72
C LEU A 196 -8.00 6.86 11.79
N PRO A 197 -8.84 6.78 10.75
CA PRO A 197 -9.91 5.79 10.69
C PRO A 197 -9.31 4.40 10.51
N LYS A 198 -9.65 3.51 11.43
CA LYS A 198 -9.13 2.14 11.49
C LYS A 198 -10.25 1.11 11.56
N THR A 199 -9.93 -0.10 11.16
CA THR A 199 -10.73 -1.27 11.50
C THR A 199 -10.50 -1.65 12.97
N ARG A 200 -11.39 -2.48 13.55
CA ARG A 200 -11.21 -3.05 14.90
C ARG A 200 -9.89 -3.82 15.07
N SER A 201 -9.30 -4.30 13.98
CA SER A 201 -7.97 -4.95 13.98
C SER A 201 -6.81 -3.99 13.79
N GLY A 202 -7.05 -2.67 13.75
CA GLY A 202 -6.03 -1.63 13.66
C GLY A 202 -5.59 -1.26 12.24
N LYS A 203 -6.18 -1.84 11.18
CA LYS A 203 -5.84 -1.47 9.79
C LYS A 203 -6.43 -0.11 9.44
N ILE A 204 -5.60 0.78 8.91
CA ILE A 204 -6.03 2.11 8.43
C ILE A 204 -6.89 1.94 7.17
N LEU A 205 -8.02 2.65 7.12
CA LEU A 205 -9.00 2.60 6.05
C LEU A 205 -8.66 3.59 4.91
N ARG A 206 -7.44 3.49 4.32
CA ARG A 206 -6.94 4.39 3.27
C ARG A 206 -7.90 4.50 2.08
N GLY A 207 -8.43 3.38 1.61
CA GLY A 207 -9.38 3.36 0.50
C GLY A 207 -10.67 4.15 0.77
N THR A 208 -11.17 4.16 2.01
CA THR A 208 -12.35 4.95 2.40
C THR A 208 -11.99 6.44 2.47
N ILE A 209 -10.83 6.79 3.04
CA ILE A 209 -10.37 8.18 3.09
C ILE A 209 -10.19 8.73 1.67
N ARG A 210 -9.58 7.96 0.77
CA ARG A 210 -9.39 8.35 -0.64
C ARG A 210 -10.73 8.65 -1.32
N LYS A 211 -11.70 7.75 -1.20
CA LYS A 211 -13.04 7.96 -1.77
C LYS A 211 -13.72 9.21 -1.24
N ILE A 212 -13.54 9.51 0.05
CA ILE A 212 -14.04 10.76 0.65
C ILE A 212 -13.34 11.95 -0.01
N ALA A 213 -12.02 11.94 -0.10
CA ALA A 213 -11.23 13.03 -0.69
C ALA A 213 -11.57 13.26 -2.18
N ASP A 214 -11.80 12.18 -2.93
CA ASP A 214 -12.15 12.21 -4.37
C ASP A 214 -13.65 12.45 -4.61
N LYS A 215 -14.47 12.63 -3.55
CA LYS A 215 -15.93 12.83 -3.61
C LYS A 215 -16.67 11.65 -4.25
N GLU A 216 -16.10 10.45 -4.10
CA GLU A 216 -16.70 9.21 -4.58
C GLU A 216 -17.67 8.60 -3.56
N GLU A 217 -18.66 7.86 -4.05
CA GLU A 217 -19.53 7.06 -3.18
C GLU A 217 -18.74 5.94 -2.50
N TYR A 218 -19.01 5.74 -1.22
CA TYR A 218 -18.44 4.63 -0.47
C TYR A 218 -19.47 3.97 0.43
N LYS A 219 -19.31 2.68 0.63
CA LYS A 219 -20.08 1.94 1.63
C LYS A 219 -19.35 2.02 2.97
N MET A 220 -20.10 2.22 4.05
CA MET A 220 -19.54 2.17 5.40
C MET A 220 -18.84 0.82 5.61
N PRO A 221 -17.52 0.80 5.91
CA PRO A 221 -16.82 -0.45 6.17
C PRO A 221 -17.39 -1.15 7.40
N PRO A 222 -17.88 -2.41 7.30
CA PRO A 222 -18.52 -3.10 8.43
C PRO A 222 -17.53 -3.40 9.57
N THR A 223 -16.25 -3.31 9.31
CA THR A 223 -15.17 -3.56 10.27
C THR A 223 -14.61 -2.30 10.91
N ILE A 224 -15.15 -1.11 10.58
CA ILE A 224 -14.69 0.15 11.16
C ILE A 224 -14.88 0.13 12.68
N ASP A 225 -13.88 0.65 13.39
CA ASP A 225 -13.90 0.73 14.86
C ASP A 225 -14.91 1.78 15.32
N ASP A 226 -14.78 3.02 14.85
CA ASP A 226 -15.67 4.13 15.15
C ASP A 226 -16.12 4.84 13.86
N PRO A 227 -17.39 4.70 13.43
CA PRO A 227 -17.89 5.36 12.23
C PRO A 227 -17.85 6.89 12.26
N ALA A 228 -17.95 7.52 13.45
CA ALA A 228 -17.98 8.97 13.59
C ALA A 228 -16.68 9.63 13.11
N ILE A 229 -15.57 8.90 13.10
CA ILE A 229 -14.28 9.40 12.63
C ILE A 229 -14.31 9.85 11.16
N LEU A 230 -15.18 9.28 10.34
CA LEU A 230 -15.27 9.65 8.92
C LEU A 230 -15.82 11.08 8.74
N ASP A 231 -16.64 11.54 9.66
CA ASP A 231 -17.14 12.94 9.64
C ASP A 231 -16.07 13.91 10.13
N GLU A 232 -15.24 13.49 11.11
CA GLU A 232 -14.04 14.26 11.52
C GLU A 232 -13.08 14.41 10.32
N ILE A 233 -12.75 13.33 9.62
CA ILE A 233 -11.89 13.36 8.43
C ILE A 233 -12.47 14.25 7.32
N LYS A 234 -13.77 14.22 7.07
CA LYS A 234 -14.41 15.11 6.09
C LYS A 234 -14.23 16.58 6.49
N ALA A 235 -14.40 16.90 7.77
CA ALA A 235 -14.23 18.27 8.28
C ALA A 235 -12.76 18.72 8.11
N ASP A 236 -11.79 17.87 8.44
CA ASP A 236 -10.37 18.17 8.30
C ASP A 236 -9.96 18.35 6.83
N LEU A 237 -10.44 17.47 5.92
CA LEU A 237 -10.18 17.62 4.48
C LEU A 237 -10.81 18.89 3.92
N LYS A 238 -12.02 19.25 4.36
CA LYS A 238 -12.69 20.48 3.93
C LYS A 238 -11.96 21.73 4.40
N SER A 239 -11.51 21.77 5.66
CA SER A 239 -10.77 22.91 6.23
C SER A 239 -9.41 23.12 5.53
N ASN A 240 -8.86 22.09 4.90
CA ASN A 240 -7.63 22.14 4.14
C ASN A 240 -7.83 22.25 2.61
N ASN A 241 -9.03 22.60 2.14
CA ASN A 241 -9.38 22.81 0.74
C ASN A 241 -9.17 21.58 -0.17
N ILE A 242 -9.35 20.38 0.37
CA ILE A 242 -9.31 19.12 -0.41
C ILE A 242 -10.73 18.78 -0.90
N LEU A 243 -11.76 19.05 -0.10
CA LEU A 243 -13.17 18.83 -0.42
C LEU A 243 -13.87 20.07 -0.94
#